data_4d2e72f2347ea0a38ebd5a926acb48d3
#
_entry.id   4d2e72f2347ea0a38ebd5a926acb48d3
#
_cell.length_a   1.000
_cell.length_b   1.000
_cell.length_c   1.000
_cell.angle_alpha   90.00
_cell.angle_beta   90.00
_cell.angle_gamma   90.00
#
_symmetry.space_group_name_H-M   'P 1'
#
loop_
_entity.id
_entity.type
_entity.pdbx_description
1 polymer ?
#
loop_
_entity_poly.entity_id
_entity_poly.type
_entity_poly.pdbx_seq_one_letter_code
_entity_poly.pdbx_strand_id
1 'polypeptide(L)'
;MTDQAAAERIRQLAAEIRATPAVALEGRGRGLVLVAGGARIFTNAYVLVHVLRHALQSELPVELWYFGQAEVSPAMAALLEPLGVRLVDANPVIAATGAKVRDGWQLKSFALLHSGFAEALLLDADQVPVTDPAACFDWPDYVATGAVFWPDIVDLRGDNEIWSLLGLPARRAISLESGQVLVDRRRHGAALAAAVRLNEAAEDLYRLIYGDKDTYLLAWEMLGAPYALVPHRPYADEFMLVQRDFGGNALFQHRTNAKWQYGGEQRKLFGFQHEAACLAAMAELEQRWSGRAFTAPDRSVRAREMEQQLIAAGPFVLESGDEPTFTLRLGPHAEVAEGRAVDRRHWWVEDDGARLRLVLTGGDRPGYLLQRGDDQIWRGQRHRVPIVAVSLYGAPIEAPAVSATAPGLVDELLRAGGAFGSVGVTQRLVDALGLVAAVTPGVRERIAGLAGLEADPKVADRLRELAAQITPPSPLSPVDRTLKFDIGYVRAEIPE
;
A
#
# COMPACT_ATOMS: atom_id res chain seq x y z
N MET A 1 -4.48 18.01 -15.26
CA MET A 1 -4.09 19.30 -14.62
C MET A 1 -4.52 19.25 -13.17
N THR A 2 -3.61 19.57 -12.27
CA THR A 2 -3.89 19.62 -10.82
C THR A 2 -4.92 20.70 -10.53
N ASP A 3 -5.85 20.43 -9.63
CA ASP A 3 -6.78 21.43 -9.09
C ASP A 3 -6.01 22.62 -8.52
N GLN A 4 -6.44 23.84 -8.81
CA GLN A 4 -5.74 25.07 -8.41
C GLN A 4 -5.53 25.14 -6.89
N ALA A 5 -6.47 24.68 -6.11
CA ALA A 5 -6.36 24.64 -4.64
C ALA A 5 -5.31 23.62 -4.18
N ALA A 6 -5.24 22.45 -4.79
CA ALA A 6 -4.21 21.45 -4.51
C ALA A 6 -2.82 21.97 -4.92
N ALA A 7 -2.70 22.62 -6.08
CA ALA A 7 -1.46 23.23 -6.53
C ALA A 7 -0.93 24.29 -5.55
N GLU A 8 -1.82 25.11 -4.98
CA GLU A 8 -1.44 26.12 -4.00
C GLU A 8 -0.98 25.49 -2.68
N ARG A 9 -1.69 24.45 -2.19
CA ARG A 9 -1.26 23.72 -0.99
C ARG A 9 0.12 23.07 -1.16
N ILE A 10 0.42 22.52 -2.34
CA ILE A 10 1.74 21.95 -2.64
C ILE A 10 2.83 23.02 -2.63
N ARG A 11 2.59 24.19 -3.24
CA ARG A 11 3.56 25.30 -3.22
C ARG A 11 3.81 25.83 -1.81
N GLN A 12 2.75 25.98 -1.02
CA GLN A 12 2.85 26.38 0.37
C GLN A 12 3.66 25.36 1.17
N LEU A 13 3.37 24.07 1.03
CA LEU A 13 4.12 23.00 1.66
C LEU A 13 5.61 23.06 1.27
N ALA A 14 5.91 23.27 0.00
CA ALA A 14 7.29 23.40 -0.46
C ALA A 14 8.03 24.60 0.18
N ALA A 15 7.34 25.72 0.36
CA ALA A 15 7.89 26.89 1.05
C ALA A 15 8.13 26.61 2.55
N GLU A 16 7.19 25.96 3.21
CA GLU A 16 7.31 25.54 4.61
C GLU A 16 8.48 24.58 4.83
N ILE A 17 8.65 23.58 3.97
CA ILE A 17 9.76 22.62 4.04
C ILE A 17 11.11 23.36 3.96
N ARG A 18 11.26 24.31 3.02
CA ARG A 18 12.51 25.08 2.86
C ARG A 18 12.78 26.02 4.03
N ALA A 19 11.74 26.52 4.68
CA ALA A 19 11.84 27.40 5.84
C ALA A 19 12.09 26.63 7.17
N THR A 20 11.88 25.33 7.18
CA THR A 20 12.03 24.51 8.39
C THR A 20 13.51 24.34 8.72
N PRO A 21 13.97 24.68 9.95
CA PRO A 21 15.35 24.47 10.36
C PRO A 21 15.74 22.98 10.30
N ALA A 22 17.02 22.73 10.04
CA ALA A 22 17.54 21.37 10.10
C ALA A 22 17.34 20.78 11.50
N VAL A 23 16.82 19.56 11.55
CA VAL A 23 16.63 18.82 12.81
C VAL A 23 17.82 17.90 12.98
N ALA A 24 18.54 18.02 14.11
CA ALA A 24 19.54 17.04 14.50
C ALA A 24 18.82 15.78 14.99
N LEU A 25 19.00 14.68 14.30
CA LEU A 25 18.44 13.39 14.70
C LEU A 25 19.46 12.61 15.56
N GLU A 26 18.97 12.13 16.68
CA GLU A 26 19.71 11.20 17.51
C GLU A 26 19.52 9.76 16.99
N GLY A 27 20.44 8.89 17.36
CA GLY A 27 20.40 7.46 17.03
C GLY A 27 21.74 6.80 17.32
N ARG A 28 21.74 5.47 17.38
CA ARG A 28 22.95 4.70 17.66
C ARG A 28 23.10 3.52 16.70
N GLY A 29 24.31 3.31 16.21
CA GLY A 29 24.64 2.17 15.37
C GLY A 29 23.89 2.12 14.05
N ARG A 30 23.96 0.98 13.42
CA ARG A 30 23.38 0.63 12.12
C ARG A 30 22.24 -0.35 12.32
N GLY A 31 21.22 -0.29 11.50
CA GLY A 31 20.12 -1.25 11.59
C GLY A 31 19.16 -1.22 10.42
N LEU A 32 18.31 -2.22 10.41
CA LEU A 32 17.27 -2.42 9.42
C LEU A 32 15.94 -1.89 9.96
N VAL A 33 15.21 -1.12 9.15
CA VAL A 33 13.87 -0.65 9.43
C VAL A 33 12.90 -1.34 8.49
N LEU A 34 11.89 -1.99 9.06
CA LEU A 34 10.79 -2.63 8.34
C LEU A 34 9.48 -1.97 8.72
N VAL A 35 8.55 -1.91 7.79
CA VAL A 35 7.15 -1.54 8.05
C VAL A 35 6.29 -2.74 7.74
N ALA A 36 5.66 -3.30 8.77
CA ALA A 36 4.82 -4.47 8.58
C ALA A 36 3.74 -4.56 9.66
N GLY A 37 2.51 -4.79 9.22
CA GLY A 37 1.36 -5.03 10.09
C GLY A 37 0.28 -5.82 9.36
N GLY A 38 -0.63 -6.42 10.13
CA GLY A 38 -1.62 -7.33 9.59
C GLY A 38 -1.02 -8.65 9.07
N ALA A 39 -1.83 -9.68 8.96
CA ALA A 39 -1.36 -11.03 8.67
C ALA A 39 -0.52 -11.12 7.37
N ARG A 40 -0.98 -10.46 6.32
CA ARG A 40 -0.35 -10.53 5.00
C ARG A 40 1.07 -9.97 4.97
N ILE A 41 1.27 -8.77 5.49
CA ILE A 41 2.58 -8.11 5.43
C ILE A 41 3.51 -8.67 6.50
N PHE A 42 2.98 -9.02 7.66
CA PHE A 42 3.74 -9.71 8.70
C PHE A 42 4.33 -11.04 8.21
N THR A 43 3.57 -11.85 7.46
CA THR A 43 4.07 -13.11 6.87
C THR A 43 5.34 -12.86 6.06
N ASN A 44 5.35 -11.80 5.25
CA ASN A 44 6.51 -11.43 4.42
C ASN A 44 7.68 -10.94 5.28
N ALA A 45 7.42 -10.09 6.28
CA ALA A 45 8.44 -9.61 7.21
C ALA A 45 9.07 -10.76 8.00
N TYR A 46 8.27 -11.74 8.42
CA TYR A 46 8.78 -12.92 9.12
C TYR A 46 9.75 -13.72 8.24
N VAL A 47 9.37 -13.98 6.98
CA VAL A 47 10.23 -14.68 6.01
C VAL A 47 11.54 -13.90 5.79
N LEU A 48 11.47 -12.58 5.58
CA LEU A 48 12.63 -11.73 5.41
C LEU A 48 13.59 -11.86 6.60
N VAL A 49 13.08 -11.66 7.83
CA VAL A 49 13.92 -11.70 9.03
C VAL A 49 14.46 -13.10 9.28
N HIS A 50 13.68 -14.14 9.03
CA HIS A 50 14.13 -15.51 9.14
C HIS A 50 15.29 -15.81 8.18
N VAL A 51 15.21 -15.37 6.92
CA VAL A 51 16.30 -15.50 5.95
C VAL A 51 17.54 -14.72 6.41
N LEU A 52 17.38 -13.50 6.89
CA LEU A 52 18.49 -12.72 7.45
C LEU A 52 19.24 -13.50 8.53
N ARG A 53 18.52 -14.09 9.50
CA ARG A 53 19.14 -14.78 10.64
C ARG A 53 19.71 -16.14 10.28
N HIS A 54 18.96 -16.97 9.52
CA HIS A 54 19.31 -18.38 9.34
C HIS A 54 20.06 -18.68 8.04
N ALA A 55 19.78 -17.94 6.95
CA ALA A 55 20.46 -18.16 5.68
C ALA A 55 21.67 -17.22 5.48
N LEU A 56 21.53 -15.95 5.84
CA LEU A 56 22.56 -14.94 5.67
C LEU A 56 23.39 -14.70 6.92
N GLN A 57 22.98 -15.24 8.07
CA GLN A 57 23.62 -15.08 9.38
C GLN A 57 23.91 -13.61 9.75
N SER A 58 23.00 -12.72 9.31
CA SER A 58 23.11 -11.29 9.59
C SER A 58 22.79 -11.01 11.04
N GLU A 59 23.66 -10.27 11.70
CA GLU A 59 23.47 -9.76 13.06
C GLU A 59 22.89 -8.33 13.10
N LEU A 60 22.57 -7.76 11.93
CA LEU A 60 22.06 -6.39 11.82
C LEU A 60 20.80 -6.23 12.67
N PRO A 61 20.76 -5.30 13.64
CA PRO A 61 19.57 -5.06 14.44
C PRO A 61 18.39 -4.65 13.56
N VAL A 62 17.18 -5.10 13.92
CA VAL A 62 15.95 -4.88 13.15
C VAL A 62 14.91 -4.18 14.00
N GLU A 63 14.34 -3.10 13.49
CA GLU A 63 13.11 -2.49 13.96
C GLU A 63 11.97 -2.81 13.01
N LEU A 64 10.85 -3.30 13.54
CA LEU A 64 9.61 -3.47 12.79
C LEU A 64 8.57 -2.50 13.32
N TRP A 65 8.17 -1.55 12.46
CA TRP A 65 7.19 -0.52 12.74
C TRP A 65 5.79 -0.94 12.27
N TYR A 66 4.76 -0.67 13.08
CA TYR A 66 3.38 -1.09 12.82
C TYR A 66 2.37 -0.13 13.50
N PHE A 67 1.09 -0.23 13.15
CA PHE A 67 0.02 0.58 13.73
C PHE A 67 -0.76 -0.20 14.80
N GLY A 68 -0.31 -0.15 16.04
CA GLY A 68 -1.07 -0.66 17.18
C GLY A 68 -1.28 -2.18 17.24
N GLN A 69 -1.90 -2.63 18.33
CA GLN A 69 -2.07 -4.06 18.63
C GLN A 69 -2.99 -4.80 17.64
N ALA A 70 -3.81 -4.07 16.89
CA ALA A 70 -4.63 -4.69 15.84
C ALA A 70 -3.83 -5.20 14.63
N GLU A 71 -2.58 -4.75 14.48
CA GLU A 71 -1.70 -5.18 13.40
C GLU A 71 -0.64 -6.19 13.83
N VAL A 72 -0.24 -6.16 15.10
CA VAL A 72 0.74 -7.11 15.64
C VAL A 72 0.22 -7.66 16.97
N SER A 73 -0.26 -8.90 16.93
CA SER A 73 -0.73 -9.59 18.13
C SER A 73 0.43 -10.06 19.02
N PRO A 74 0.17 -10.39 20.31
CA PRO A 74 1.19 -10.99 21.16
C PRO A 74 1.81 -12.27 20.58
N ALA A 75 1.04 -13.08 19.85
CA ALA A 75 1.53 -14.28 19.18
C ALA A 75 2.55 -13.93 18.07
N MET A 76 2.30 -12.86 17.30
CA MET A 76 3.24 -12.38 16.29
C MET A 76 4.51 -11.83 16.93
N ALA A 77 4.38 -11.09 18.03
CA ALA A 77 5.53 -10.59 18.80
C ALA A 77 6.43 -11.73 19.29
N ALA A 78 5.83 -12.79 19.88
CA ALA A 78 6.55 -13.97 20.35
C ALA A 78 7.29 -14.74 19.23
N LEU A 79 6.86 -14.63 17.97
CA LEU A 79 7.56 -15.22 16.83
C LEU A 79 8.81 -14.42 16.43
N LEU A 80 8.78 -13.10 16.59
CA LEU A 80 9.88 -12.20 16.22
C LEU A 80 10.92 -12.04 17.33
N GLU A 81 10.54 -12.25 18.58
CA GLU A 81 11.45 -12.11 19.73
C GLU A 81 12.73 -12.96 19.61
N PRO A 82 12.66 -14.27 19.27
CA PRO A 82 13.87 -15.10 19.09
C PRO A 82 14.75 -14.65 17.92
N LEU A 83 14.19 -13.90 16.97
CA LEU A 83 14.89 -13.35 15.82
C LEU A 83 15.53 -11.99 16.11
N GLY A 84 15.42 -11.49 17.35
CA GLY A 84 16.02 -10.22 17.77
C GLY A 84 15.43 -9.00 17.09
N VAL A 85 14.12 -9.02 16.83
CA VAL A 85 13.40 -7.88 16.23
C VAL A 85 12.80 -7.00 17.32
N ARG A 86 13.11 -5.71 17.27
CA ARG A 86 12.45 -4.70 18.10
C ARG A 86 11.16 -4.24 17.44
N LEU A 87 10.05 -4.47 18.10
CA LEU A 87 8.74 -4.00 17.67
C LEU A 87 8.52 -2.55 18.10
N VAL A 88 8.05 -1.70 17.18
CA VAL A 88 7.79 -0.29 17.43
C VAL A 88 6.36 0.05 17.00
N ASP A 89 5.49 0.29 17.98
CA ASP A 89 4.16 0.84 17.71
C ASP A 89 4.30 2.31 17.29
N ALA A 90 3.85 2.62 16.08
CA ALA A 90 3.92 3.97 15.53
C ALA A 90 2.90 4.92 16.17
N ASN A 91 1.77 4.42 16.68
CA ASN A 91 0.66 5.26 17.16
C ASN A 91 1.07 6.24 18.27
N PRO A 92 1.82 5.84 19.32
CA PRO A 92 2.29 6.79 20.34
C PRO A 92 3.22 7.87 19.76
N VAL A 93 4.09 7.50 18.80
CA VAL A 93 5.02 8.45 18.18
C VAL A 93 4.27 9.43 17.28
N ILE A 94 3.32 8.95 16.50
CA ILE A 94 2.44 9.78 15.67
C ILE A 94 1.64 10.75 16.54
N ALA A 95 1.07 10.26 17.65
CA ALA A 95 0.32 11.12 18.57
C ALA A 95 1.19 12.20 19.23
N ALA A 96 2.43 11.87 19.58
CA ALA A 96 3.36 12.82 20.20
C ALA A 96 3.86 13.89 19.22
N THR A 97 4.00 13.56 17.93
CA THR A 97 4.48 14.47 16.88
C THR A 97 3.36 15.23 16.19
N GLY A 98 2.12 14.75 16.27
CA GLY A 98 0.99 15.28 15.50
C GLY A 98 1.06 14.99 14.01
N ALA A 99 1.90 14.05 13.57
CA ALA A 99 2.09 13.67 12.18
C ALA A 99 0.82 13.04 11.56
N LYS A 100 0.63 13.24 10.27
CA LYS A 100 -0.52 12.72 9.52
C LYS A 100 -0.14 11.45 8.75
N VAL A 101 0.20 10.39 9.47
CA VAL A 101 0.57 9.09 8.91
C VAL A 101 -0.64 8.15 8.99
N ARG A 102 -1.13 7.64 7.86
CA ARG A 102 -2.39 6.89 7.77
C ARG A 102 -2.25 5.48 7.19
N ASP A 103 -1.18 5.22 6.46
CA ASP A 103 -0.95 3.94 5.79
C ASP A 103 0.53 3.51 5.84
N GLY A 104 0.79 2.30 5.34
CA GLY A 104 2.13 1.72 5.36
C GLY A 104 3.14 2.46 4.46
N TRP A 105 2.72 3.12 3.40
CA TRP A 105 3.61 3.90 2.54
C TRP A 105 4.12 5.15 3.26
N GLN A 106 3.21 5.91 3.86
CA GLN A 106 3.57 7.08 4.67
C GLN A 106 4.42 6.67 5.88
N LEU A 107 4.15 5.49 6.47
CA LEU A 107 4.87 5.01 7.64
C LEU A 107 6.35 4.74 7.35
N LYS A 108 6.75 4.41 6.12
CA LYS A 108 8.15 4.15 5.75
C LYS A 108 9.07 5.35 6.05
N SER A 109 8.75 6.51 5.51
CA SER A 109 9.52 7.74 5.73
C SER A 109 9.47 8.17 7.20
N PHE A 110 8.31 8.03 7.84
CA PHE A 110 8.13 8.33 9.26
C PHE A 110 8.97 7.40 10.15
N ALA A 111 8.96 6.10 9.89
CA ALA A 111 9.78 5.12 10.61
C ALA A 111 11.28 5.41 10.47
N LEU A 112 11.75 5.76 9.26
CA LEU A 112 13.12 6.20 9.05
C LEU A 112 13.45 7.45 9.88
N LEU A 113 12.56 8.45 9.89
CA LEU A 113 12.77 9.69 10.65
C LEU A 113 12.86 9.45 12.16
N HIS A 114 12.08 8.52 12.69
CA HIS A 114 11.95 8.27 14.14
C HIS A 114 12.64 6.99 14.62
N SER A 115 13.36 6.27 13.76
CA SER A 115 14.12 5.08 14.14
C SER A 115 15.16 5.38 15.22
N GLY A 116 15.47 4.39 16.06
CA GLY A 116 16.55 4.46 17.04
C GLY A 116 17.95 4.34 16.46
N PHE A 117 18.10 3.96 15.20
CA PHE A 117 19.40 3.83 14.55
C PHE A 117 19.95 5.18 14.09
N ALA A 118 21.27 5.33 14.10
CA ALA A 118 21.94 6.49 13.49
C ALA A 118 22.00 6.36 11.96
N GLU A 119 22.27 5.16 11.49
CA GLU A 119 22.31 4.79 10.08
C GLU A 119 21.27 3.66 9.85
N ALA A 120 20.34 3.86 8.93
CA ALA A 120 19.23 2.96 8.73
C ALA A 120 19.13 2.50 7.28
N LEU A 121 18.89 1.21 7.08
CA LEU A 121 18.44 0.65 5.82
C LEU A 121 16.95 0.29 5.97
N LEU A 122 16.08 0.99 5.26
CA LEU A 122 14.70 0.56 5.10
C LEU A 122 14.65 -0.58 4.09
N LEU A 123 13.88 -1.62 4.38
CA LEU A 123 13.46 -2.63 3.40
C LEU A 123 11.95 -2.84 3.46
N ASP A 124 11.31 -3.00 2.32
CA ASP A 124 9.94 -3.49 2.27
C ASP A 124 9.88 -4.94 2.77
N ALA A 125 8.83 -5.26 3.47
CA ALA A 125 8.66 -6.55 4.13
C ALA A 125 8.70 -7.76 3.18
N ASP A 126 8.35 -7.57 1.92
CA ASP A 126 8.32 -8.57 0.86
C ASP A 126 9.60 -8.66 0.02
N GLN A 127 10.67 -8.07 0.52
CA GLN A 127 12.00 -8.24 -0.04
C GLN A 127 12.74 -9.42 0.60
N VAL A 128 13.62 -10.04 -0.18
CA VAL A 128 14.56 -11.06 0.30
C VAL A 128 15.96 -10.68 -0.18
N PRO A 129 16.87 -10.30 0.73
CA PRO A 129 18.25 -10.03 0.38
C PRO A 129 18.95 -11.28 -0.16
N VAL A 130 19.86 -11.07 -1.12
CA VAL A 130 20.70 -12.14 -1.69
C VAL A 130 21.94 -12.36 -0.83
N THR A 131 22.48 -11.28 -0.25
CA THR A 131 23.63 -11.27 0.65
C THR A 131 23.30 -10.46 1.90
N ASP A 132 24.15 -10.54 2.93
CA ASP A 132 23.95 -9.74 4.14
C ASP A 132 23.93 -8.24 3.80
N PRO A 133 22.79 -7.55 4.03
CA PRO A 133 22.66 -6.14 3.71
C PRO A 133 23.52 -5.22 4.60
N ALA A 134 24.12 -5.74 5.67
CA ALA A 134 25.06 -4.99 6.50
C ALA A 134 26.22 -4.41 5.70
N ALA A 135 26.65 -5.09 4.63
CA ALA A 135 27.71 -4.63 3.75
C ALA A 135 27.39 -3.30 3.04
N CYS A 136 26.11 -2.95 2.87
CA CYS A 136 25.72 -1.70 2.20
C CYS A 136 26.19 -0.45 2.96
N PHE A 137 26.33 -0.54 4.28
CA PHE A 137 26.79 0.58 5.12
C PHE A 137 28.27 0.91 4.95
N ASP A 138 29.04 0.05 4.31
CA ASP A 138 30.47 0.26 4.07
C ASP A 138 30.77 0.61 2.61
N TRP A 139 29.75 0.77 1.77
CA TRP A 139 29.95 1.18 0.40
C TRP A 139 30.59 2.58 0.31
N PRO A 140 31.61 2.77 -0.53
CA PRO A 140 32.26 4.07 -0.67
C PRO A 140 31.29 5.21 -1.00
N ASP A 141 30.31 4.94 -1.87
CA ASP A 141 29.31 5.91 -2.29
C ASP A 141 28.40 6.30 -1.11
N TYR A 142 28.02 5.35 -0.26
CA TYR A 142 27.26 5.63 0.96
C TYR A 142 28.10 6.43 1.98
N VAL A 143 29.31 6.03 2.21
CA VAL A 143 30.22 6.74 3.14
C VAL A 143 30.40 8.20 2.70
N ALA A 144 30.56 8.43 1.40
CA ALA A 144 30.73 9.76 0.83
C ALA A 144 29.44 10.61 0.97
N THR A 145 28.30 10.09 0.59
CA THR A 145 27.05 10.85 0.49
C THR A 145 26.16 10.76 1.73
N GLY A 146 26.17 9.65 2.43
CA GLY A 146 25.30 9.34 3.57
C GLY A 146 23.89 8.91 3.17
N ALA A 147 23.58 8.82 1.87
CA ALA A 147 22.32 8.30 1.37
C ALA A 147 22.52 7.54 0.07
N VAL A 148 21.89 6.37 -0.06
CA VAL A 148 21.85 5.59 -1.30
C VAL A 148 20.41 5.24 -1.63
N PHE A 149 20.07 5.47 -2.89
CA PHE A 149 18.80 5.11 -3.48
C PHE A 149 18.97 4.13 -4.64
N TRP A 150 17.93 3.43 -4.94
CA TRP A 150 17.85 2.50 -6.07
C TRP A 150 16.89 3.01 -7.13
N PRO A 151 17.21 2.82 -8.41
CA PRO A 151 16.32 3.21 -9.49
C PRO A 151 15.10 2.30 -9.56
N ASP A 152 13.98 2.88 -9.98
CA ASP A 152 12.80 2.15 -10.43
C ASP A 152 12.92 1.78 -11.93
N ILE A 153 11.97 0.99 -12.42
CA ILE A 153 11.82 0.66 -13.85
C ILE A 153 11.33 1.85 -14.69
N VAL A 154 10.72 2.86 -14.05
CA VAL A 154 10.14 4.03 -14.70
C VAL A 154 10.95 5.30 -14.42
N ASP A 155 10.63 6.36 -15.15
CA ASP A 155 11.20 7.69 -14.94
C ASP A 155 10.11 8.68 -14.52
N LEU A 156 10.46 9.61 -13.64
CA LEU A 156 9.66 10.81 -13.39
C LEU A 156 9.83 11.76 -14.57
N ARG A 157 8.74 12.06 -15.24
CA ARG A 157 8.72 12.82 -16.50
C ARG A 157 9.09 14.27 -16.28
N GLY A 158 9.76 14.87 -17.25
CA GLY A 158 10.16 16.28 -17.22
C GLY A 158 8.98 17.26 -17.35
N ASP A 159 7.88 16.82 -17.93
CA ASP A 159 6.63 17.58 -18.06
C ASP A 159 5.66 17.39 -16.87
N ASN A 160 6.06 16.64 -15.84
CA ASN A 160 5.24 16.50 -14.64
C ASN A 160 5.16 17.83 -13.87
N GLU A 161 3.94 18.24 -13.55
CA GLU A 161 3.67 19.51 -12.82
C GLU A 161 4.37 19.57 -11.45
N ILE A 162 4.71 18.42 -10.85
CA ILE A 162 5.35 18.34 -9.54
C ILE A 162 6.63 19.19 -9.46
N TRP A 163 7.42 19.23 -10.55
CA TRP A 163 8.65 20.01 -10.59
C TRP A 163 8.41 21.49 -10.32
N SER A 164 7.47 22.08 -11.05
CA SER A 164 7.14 23.50 -10.89
C SER A 164 6.44 23.79 -9.57
N LEU A 165 5.58 22.88 -9.10
CA LEU A 165 4.86 23.02 -7.84
C LEU A 165 5.80 23.01 -6.65
N LEU A 166 6.85 22.19 -6.71
CA LEU A 166 7.88 22.16 -5.68
C LEU A 166 9.02 23.17 -5.92
N GLY A 167 8.94 23.99 -6.98
CA GLY A 167 9.98 24.98 -7.32
C GLY A 167 11.31 24.33 -7.71
N LEU A 168 11.26 23.19 -8.37
CA LEU A 168 12.41 22.45 -8.89
C LEU A 168 12.52 22.63 -10.41
N PRO A 169 13.72 22.59 -10.99
CA PRO A 169 13.90 22.62 -12.43
C PRO A 169 13.28 21.36 -13.08
N ALA A 170 12.43 21.60 -14.08
CA ALA A 170 11.80 20.53 -14.83
C ALA A 170 12.85 19.68 -15.57
N ARG A 171 12.85 18.38 -15.33
CA ARG A 171 13.76 17.43 -15.97
C ARG A 171 13.19 16.01 -15.94
N ARG A 172 13.59 15.20 -16.88
CA ARG A 172 13.40 13.76 -16.76
C ARG A 172 14.40 13.23 -15.72
N ALA A 173 13.91 12.59 -14.68
CA ALA A 173 14.71 11.98 -13.64
C ALA A 173 14.38 10.47 -13.51
N ILE A 174 15.33 9.69 -13.08
CA ILE A 174 15.08 8.30 -12.72
C ILE A 174 14.20 8.30 -11.47
N SER A 175 13.01 7.68 -11.55
CA SER A 175 12.15 7.47 -10.39
C SER A 175 12.83 6.53 -9.40
N LEU A 176 12.67 6.75 -8.11
CA LEU A 176 13.27 5.90 -7.09
C LEU A 176 12.36 4.74 -6.73
N GLU A 177 12.97 3.61 -6.38
CA GLU A 177 12.24 2.51 -5.75
C GLU A 177 12.36 2.64 -4.24
N SER A 178 11.23 2.78 -3.53
CA SER A 178 11.21 2.97 -2.07
C SER A 178 11.15 1.66 -1.28
N GLY A 179 11.23 0.53 -1.97
CA GLY A 179 11.34 -0.77 -1.31
C GLY A 179 12.66 -0.91 -0.53
N GLN A 180 13.66 -0.08 -0.83
CA GLN A 180 14.90 0.04 -0.07
C GLN A 180 15.42 1.48 -0.09
N VAL A 181 15.84 1.97 1.08
CA VAL A 181 16.43 3.29 1.29
C VAL A 181 17.53 3.19 2.33
N LEU A 182 18.76 3.50 1.97
CA LEU A 182 19.88 3.53 2.92
C LEU A 182 20.24 4.97 3.27
N VAL A 183 20.28 5.33 4.56
CA VAL A 183 20.46 6.71 4.99
C VAL A 183 21.19 6.84 6.34
N ASP A 184 22.17 7.74 6.42
CA ASP A 184 22.67 8.31 7.68
C ASP A 184 21.70 9.42 8.13
N ARG A 185 20.89 9.12 9.11
CA ARG A 185 19.83 9.99 9.63
C ARG A 185 20.39 11.27 10.25
N ARG A 186 21.58 11.22 10.81
CA ARG A 186 22.23 12.40 11.41
C ARG A 186 22.62 13.42 10.33
N ARG A 187 23.06 12.94 9.16
CA ARG A 187 23.41 13.78 8.01
C ARG A 187 22.20 14.28 7.22
N HIS A 188 21.12 13.50 7.19
CA HIS A 188 19.96 13.73 6.32
C HIS A 188 18.66 13.97 7.06
N GLY A 189 18.68 14.39 8.33
CA GLY A 189 17.49 14.62 9.13
C GLY A 189 16.50 15.60 8.49
N ALA A 190 16.99 16.68 7.89
CA ALA A 190 16.15 17.64 7.19
C ALA A 190 15.47 17.04 5.96
N ALA A 191 16.20 16.24 5.15
CA ALA A 191 15.64 15.61 3.96
C ALA A 191 14.63 14.51 4.31
N LEU A 192 14.89 13.73 5.37
CA LEU A 192 13.92 12.78 5.90
C LEU A 192 12.64 13.47 6.40
N ALA A 193 12.79 14.57 7.16
CA ALA A 193 11.63 15.35 7.60
C ALA A 193 10.84 15.92 6.41
N ALA A 194 11.52 16.39 5.36
CA ALA A 194 10.88 16.82 4.13
C ALA A 194 10.12 15.68 3.43
N ALA A 195 10.72 14.48 3.35
CA ALA A 195 10.05 13.31 2.78
C ALA A 195 8.78 12.93 3.58
N VAL A 196 8.83 12.99 4.92
CA VAL A 196 7.63 12.79 5.76
C VAL A 196 6.56 13.83 5.45
N ARG A 197 6.92 15.11 5.39
CA ARG A 197 5.97 16.20 5.08
C ARG A 197 5.33 16.04 3.70
N LEU A 198 6.09 15.60 2.69
CA LEU A 198 5.56 15.28 1.36
C LEU A 198 4.59 14.11 1.43
N ASN A 199 4.90 13.06 2.18
CA ASN A 199 4.01 11.90 2.36
C ASN A 199 2.74 12.25 3.16
N GLU A 200 2.80 13.19 4.11
CA GLU A 200 1.61 13.70 4.79
C GLU A 200 0.61 14.39 3.84
N ALA A 201 1.09 14.92 2.72
CA ALA A 201 0.28 15.52 1.66
C ALA A 201 -0.09 14.52 0.53
N ALA A 202 -0.13 13.22 0.84
CA ALA A 202 -0.40 12.15 -0.12
C ALA A 202 -1.66 12.38 -0.97
N GLU A 203 -2.73 12.94 -0.39
CA GLU A 203 -3.99 13.22 -1.10
C GLU A 203 -3.81 14.14 -2.32
N ASP A 204 -2.85 15.06 -2.25
CA ASP A 204 -2.52 15.98 -3.34
C ASP A 204 -1.37 15.44 -4.21
N LEU A 205 -0.31 14.92 -3.57
CA LEU A 205 0.92 14.55 -4.26
C LEU A 205 0.85 13.22 -5.03
N TYR A 206 0.16 12.20 -4.47
CA TYR A 206 0.09 10.87 -5.12
C TYR A 206 -0.77 10.86 -6.40
N ARG A 207 -1.41 11.98 -6.74
CA ARG A 207 -2.03 12.20 -8.05
C ARG A 207 -1.01 12.57 -9.14
N LEU A 208 0.16 13.04 -8.73
CA LEU A 208 1.25 13.51 -9.61
C LEU A 208 2.41 12.53 -9.66
N ILE A 209 2.65 11.79 -8.57
CA ILE A 209 3.72 10.81 -8.42
C ILE A 209 3.14 9.46 -7.94
N TYR A 210 3.90 8.40 -8.11
CA TYR A 210 3.45 7.07 -7.73
C TYR A 210 3.81 6.72 -6.29
N GLY A 211 2.86 6.97 -5.37
CA GLY A 211 3.03 6.63 -3.95
C GLY A 211 4.18 7.40 -3.28
N ASP A 212 4.84 6.74 -2.34
CA ASP A 212 5.88 7.33 -1.49
C ASP A 212 7.25 7.45 -2.15
N LYS A 213 7.53 6.69 -3.22
CA LYS A 213 8.88 6.49 -3.74
C LYS A 213 9.58 7.76 -4.24
N ASP A 214 8.90 8.58 -5.04
CA ASP A 214 9.51 9.80 -5.54
C ASP A 214 9.56 10.93 -4.50
N THR A 215 8.88 10.79 -3.35
CA THR A 215 8.99 11.77 -2.27
C THR A 215 10.40 11.87 -1.70
N TYR A 216 11.16 10.77 -1.69
CA TYR A 216 12.58 10.80 -1.29
C TYR A 216 13.40 11.60 -2.29
N LEU A 217 13.31 11.32 -3.60
CA LEU A 217 13.98 12.09 -4.64
C LEU A 217 13.69 13.58 -4.49
N LEU A 218 12.41 13.92 -4.43
CA LEU A 218 11.95 15.32 -4.39
C LEU A 218 12.42 16.02 -3.12
N ALA A 219 12.43 15.35 -1.97
CA ALA A 219 12.91 15.92 -0.71
C ALA A 219 14.42 16.23 -0.74
N TRP A 220 15.23 15.29 -1.25
CA TRP A 220 16.68 15.50 -1.40
C TRP A 220 16.98 16.61 -2.40
N GLU A 221 16.32 16.63 -3.55
CA GLU A 221 16.48 17.68 -4.56
C GLU A 221 16.06 19.07 -4.04
N MET A 222 14.94 19.16 -3.30
CA MET A 222 14.46 20.43 -2.73
C MET A 222 15.46 21.07 -1.77
N LEU A 223 16.24 20.25 -1.06
CA LEU A 223 17.20 20.69 -0.05
C LEU A 223 18.65 20.66 -0.54
N GLY A 224 18.90 20.21 -1.77
CA GLY A 224 20.26 20.06 -2.31
C GLY A 224 21.09 19.07 -1.52
N ALA A 225 20.47 18.08 -0.90
CA ALA A 225 21.16 17.08 -0.08
C ALA A 225 21.89 16.07 -0.98
N PRO A 226 23.15 15.68 -0.64
CA PRO A 226 23.88 14.69 -1.42
C PRO A 226 23.26 13.29 -1.29
N TYR A 227 23.29 12.53 -2.36
CA TYR A 227 22.93 11.10 -2.37
C TYR A 227 23.67 10.38 -3.50
N ALA A 228 23.80 9.08 -3.39
CA ALA A 228 24.22 8.21 -4.46
C ALA A 228 23.03 7.42 -5.01
N LEU A 229 22.98 7.24 -6.31
CA LEU A 229 22.00 6.41 -7.00
C LEU A 229 22.72 5.19 -7.58
N VAL A 230 22.26 3.99 -7.24
CA VAL A 230 22.79 2.77 -7.86
C VAL A 230 22.59 2.87 -9.38
N PRO A 231 23.65 2.69 -10.20
CA PRO A 231 23.59 2.98 -11.63
C PRO A 231 22.83 1.93 -12.44
N HIS A 232 22.47 0.82 -11.82
CA HIS A 232 21.86 -0.33 -12.48
C HIS A 232 20.36 -0.38 -12.21
N ARG A 233 19.57 -0.32 -13.27
CA ARG A 233 18.12 -0.54 -13.15
C ARG A 233 17.83 -1.98 -12.71
N PRO A 234 16.72 -2.19 -11.99
CA PRO A 234 16.33 -3.53 -11.58
C PRO A 234 16.01 -4.41 -12.79
N TYR A 235 16.22 -5.71 -12.65
CA TYR A 235 15.45 -6.67 -13.44
C TYR A 235 14.01 -6.65 -12.93
N ALA A 236 13.06 -6.67 -13.84
CA ALA A 236 11.65 -6.66 -13.52
C ALA A 236 10.89 -7.66 -14.37
N ASP A 237 10.06 -8.46 -13.74
CA ASP A 237 9.00 -9.23 -14.40
C ASP A 237 7.65 -8.92 -13.73
N GLU A 238 6.63 -9.70 -14.07
CA GLU A 238 5.28 -9.53 -13.52
C GLU A 238 5.21 -9.72 -12.00
N PHE A 239 6.13 -10.48 -11.42
CA PHE A 239 6.01 -10.99 -10.06
C PHE A 239 7.05 -10.42 -9.08
N MET A 240 8.20 -10.00 -9.61
CA MET A 240 9.28 -9.48 -8.78
C MET A 240 10.11 -8.39 -9.47
N LEU A 241 10.76 -7.58 -8.63
CA LEU A 241 11.87 -6.71 -9.00
C LEU A 241 13.15 -7.26 -8.36
N VAL A 242 14.27 -7.28 -9.09
CA VAL A 242 15.57 -7.62 -8.53
C VAL A 242 16.46 -6.39 -8.59
N GLN A 243 16.69 -5.79 -7.45
CA GLN A 243 17.56 -4.63 -7.29
C GLN A 243 19.02 -5.07 -7.22
N ARG A 244 19.90 -4.22 -7.70
CA ARG A 244 21.31 -4.50 -7.85
C ARG A 244 22.18 -3.69 -6.90
N ASP A 245 23.39 -4.15 -6.66
CA ASP A 245 24.46 -3.37 -6.03
C ASP A 245 25.15 -2.44 -7.06
N PHE A 246 26.15 -1.66 -6.62
CA PHE A 246 26.95 -0.80 -7.50
C PHE A 246 27.78 -1.58 -8.53
N GLY A 247 28.07 -2.86 -8.27
CA GLY A 247 28.75 -3.77 -9.20
C GLY A 247 27.82 -4.44 -10.21
N GLY A 248 26.51 -4.22 -10.11
CA GLY A 248 25.50 -4.83 -10.98
C GLY A 248 25.03 -6.22 -10.54
N ASN A 249 25.47 -6.72 -9.38
CA ASN A 249 25.03 -8.01 -8.85
C ASN A 249 23.63 -7.87 -8.22
N ALA A 250 22.85 -8.97 -8.24
CA ALA A 250 21.57 -9.02 -7.55
C ALA A 250 21.76 -8.83 -6.04
N LEU A 251 20.99 -7.94 -5.43
CA LEU A 251 21.08 -7.62 -4.00
C LEU A 251 19.76 -7.83 -3.26
N PHE A 252 18.65 -7.29 -3.77
CA PHE A 252 17.34 -7.44 -3.16
C PHE A 252 16.34 -8.00 -4.17
N GLN A 253 15.61 -9.01 -3.77
CA GLN A 253 14.58 -9.68 -4.54
C GLN A 253 13.21 -9.29 -3.97
N HIS A 254 12.55 -8.34 -4.58
CA HIS A 254 11.28 -7.77 -4.14
C HIS A 254 10.11 -8.51 -4.79
N ARG A 255 9.40 -9.33 -4.04
CA ARG A 255 8.25 -10.14 -4.52
C ARG A 255 6.98 -9.29 -4.64
N THR A 256 6.98 -8.33 -5.50
CA THR A 256 5.92 -7.30 -5.64
C THR A 256 4.51 -7.89 -5.77
N ASN A 257 4.29 -8.80 -6.74
CA ASN A 257 3.00 -9.45 -7.01
C ASN A 257 2.99 -10.96 -6.63
N ALA A 258 4.07 -11.46 -6.05
CA ALA A 258 4.19 -12.85 -5.61
C ALA A 258 4.53 -12.96 -4.12
N LYS A 259 3.93 -12.09 -3.31
CA LYS A 259 4.13 -12.07 -1.86
C LYS A 259 3.88 -13.44 -1.23
N TRP A 260 4.64 -13.78 -0.19
CA TRP A 260 4.41 -14.97 0.61
C TRP A 260 3.01 -14.94 1.21
N GLN A 261 2.27 -16.04 1.09
CA GLN A 261 0.88 -16.15 1.51
C GLN A 261 0.74 -17.22 2.58
N TYR A 262 0.36 -16.81 3.78
CA TYR A 262 0.07 -17.76 4.87
C TYR A 262 -1.07 -18.72 4.48
N GLY A 263 -0.85 -20.02 4.62
CA GLY A 263 -1.83 -21.06 4.28
C GLY A 263 -2.17 -21.17 2.78
N GLY A 264 -1.40 -20.49 1.93
CA GLY A 264 -1.60 -20.47 0.48
C GLY A 264 -0.47 -21.14 -0.30
N GLU A 265 -0.72 -21.39 -1.57
CA GLU A 265 0.31 -21.88 -2.49
C GLU A 265 1.36 -20.79 -2.74
N GLN A 266 2.63 -21.15 -2.65
CA GLN A 266 3.74 -20.23 -2.87
C GLN A 266 4.18 -20.25 -4.33
N ARG A 267 4.13 -19.09 -4.99
CA ARG A 267 4.58 -19.00 -6.38
C ARG A 267 6.09 -19.18 -6.48
N LYS A 268 6.51 -20.15 -7.29
CA LYS A 268 7.91 -20.33 -7.65
C LYS A 268 8.34 -19.25 -8.66
N LEU A 269 9.48 -18.60 -8.41
CA LEU A 269 10.03 -17.55 -9.28
C LEU A 269 11.37 -18.01 -9.84
N PHE A 270 11.55 -17.82 -11.14
CA PHE A 270 12.78 -18.19 -11.80
C PHE A 270 13.96 -17.31 -11.33
N GLY A 271 15.07 -17.94 -10.98
CA GLY A 271 16.28 -17.23 -10.54
C GLY A 271 16.18 -16.65 -9.12
N PHE A 272 15.08 -16.88 -8.38
CA PHE A 272 14.94 -16.44 -6.99
C PHE A 272 15.87 -17.23 -6.08
N GLN A 273 16.68 -16.51 -5.31
CA GLN A 273 17.66 -17.10 -4.39
C GLN A 273 17.09 -17.25 -2.99
N HIS A 274 17.60 -18.19 -2.21
CA HIS A 274 17.15 -18.53 -0.85
C HIS A 274 15.70 -19.05 -0.76
N GLU A 275 15.11 -19.53 -1.86
CA GLU A 275 13.72 -20.03 -1.86
C GLU A 275 13.50 -21.13 -0.80
N ALA A 276 14.44 -22.07 -0.68
CA ALA A 276 14.35 -23.14 0.33
C ALA A 276 14.30 -22.58 1.76
N ALA A 277 15.10 -21.56 2.08
CA ALA A 277 15.08 -20.91 3.38
C ALA A 277 13.76 -20.15 3.62
N CYS A 278 13.23 -19.50 2.59
CA CYS A 278 11.92 -18.84 2.66
C CYS A 278 10.78 -19.84 2.90
N LEU A 279 10.79 -20.97 2.21
CA LEU A 279 9.79 -22.02 2.39
C LEU A 279 9.89 -22.69 3.77
N ALA A 280 11.10 -22.84 4.31
CA ALA A 280 11.31 -23.31 5.67
C ALA A 280 10.74 -22.31 6.70
N ALA A 281 10.95 -21.01 6.49
CA ALA A 281 10.34 -19.97 7.33
C ALA A 281 8.82 -20.00 7.28
N MET A 282 8.23 -20.19 6.08
CA MET A 282 6.79 -20.33 5.93
C MET A 282 6.24 -21.57 6.68
N ALA A 283 6.90 -22.72 6.55
CA ALA A 283 6.50 -23.94 7.24
C ALA A 283 6.58 -23.79 8.77
N GLU A 284 7.64 -23.13 9.29
CA GLU A 284 7.75 -22.82 10.71
C GLU A 284 6.63 -21.88 11.17
N LEU A 285 6.37 -20.83 10.39
CA LEU A 285 5.31 -19.85 10.69
C LEU A 285 3.95 -20.53 10.77
N GLU A 286 3.61 -21.42 9.82
CA GLU A 286 2.34 -22.14 9.76
C GLU A 286 2.16 -23.12 10.92
N GLN A 287 3.24 -23.67 11.46
CA GLN A 287 3.21 -24.53 12.65
C GLN A 287 2.99 -23.74 13.94
N ARG A 288 3.50 -22.52 14.04
CA ARG A 288 3.57 -21.74 15.28
C ARG A 288 2.53 -20.62 15.38
N TRP A 289 1.85 -20.29 14.29
CA TRP A 289 0.93 -19.17 14.23
C TRP A 289 -0.38 -19.55 13.52
N SER A 290 -1.46 -18.93 13.92
CA SER A 290 -2.80 -19.18 13.35
C SER A 290 -3.10 -18.34 12.09
N GLY A 291 -2.16 -17.52 11.61
CA GLY A 291 -2.39 -16.58 10.51
C GLY A 291 -3.20 -15.34 10.88
N ARG A 292 -3.44 -15.08 12.17
CA ARG A 292 -4.29 -13.99 12.65
C ARG A 292 -3.47 -12.90 13.31
N ALA A 293 -3.60 -11.68 12.80
CA ALA A 293 -2.99 -10.50 13.40
C ALA A 293 -3.79 -9.94 14.57
N PHE A 294 -5.10 -10.10 14.54
CA PHE A 294 -6.03 -9.57 15.52
C PHE A 294 -6.87 -10.69 16.17
N THR A 295 -7.08 -10.60 17.45
CA THR A 295 -8.03 -11.44 18.18
C THR A 295 -9.08 -10.52 18.79
N ALA A 296 -10.31 -10.66 18.33
CA ALA A 296 -11.41 -9.92 18.93
C ALA A 296 -11.60 -10.30 20.39
N PRO A 297 -12.12 -9.38 21.24
CA PRO A 297 -12.45 -9.67 22.63
C PRO A 297 -13.37 -10.90 22.78
N ASP A 298 -13.42 -11.51 23.97
CA ASP A 298 -14.38 -12.57 24.25
C ASP A 298 -15.80 -12.06 24.04
N ARG A 299 -16.61 -12.89 23.36
CA ARG A 299 -17.97 -12.54 22.96
C ARG A 299 -18.97 -13.52 23.50
N SER A 300 -20.16 -13.02 23.86
CA SER A 300 -21.30 -13.86 24.23
C SER A 300 -21.74 -14.76 23.05
N VAL A 301 -22.51 -15.78 23.34
CA VAL A 301 -23.11 -16.64 22.30
C VAL A 301 -23.96 -15.80 21.35
N ARG A 302 -24.78 -14.91 21.92
CA ARG A 302 -25.67 -13.98 21.16
C ARG A 302 -24.87 -13.05 20.24
N ALA A 303 -23.70 -12.57 20.66
CA ALA A 303 -22.84 -11.73 19.81
C ALA A 303 -22.27 -12.53 18.64
N ARG A 304 -21.79 -13.76 18.89
CA ARG A 304 -21.25 -14.65 17.83
C ARG A 304 -22.33 -15.07 16.82
N GLU A 305 -23.55 -15.35 17.26
CA GLU A 305 -24.68 -15.62 16.36
C GLU A 305 -25.00 -14.43 15.48
N MET A 306 -24.98 -13.20 16.03
CA MET A 306 -25.15 -11.99 15.24
C MET A 306 -24.01 -11.79 14.24
N GLU A 307 -22.77 -12.06 14.60
CA GLU A 307 -21.62 -12.01 13.68
C GLU A 307 -21.82 -12.98 12.49
N GLN A 308 -22.26 -14.20 12.75
CA GLN A 308 -22.55 -15.15 11.67
C GLN A 308 -23.66 -14.64 10.73
N GLN A 309 -24.71 -14.04 11.29
CA GLN A 309 -25.76 -13.42 10.48
C GLN A 309 -25.24 -12.28 9.63
N LEU A 310 -24.38 -11.42 10.19
CA LEU A 310 -23.78 -10.30 9.46
C LEU A 310 -22.82 -10.76 8.35
N ILE A 311 -22.02 -11.82 8.58
CA ILE A 311 -21.17 -12.40 7.55
C ILE A 311 -22.02 -12.94 6.38
N ALA A 312 -23.13 -13.60 6.69
CA ALA A 312 -24.01 -14.17 5.68
C ALA A 312 -24.85 -13.13 4.92
N ALA A 313 -25.17 -12.01 5.57
CA ALA A 313 -26.07 -10.98 5.02
C ALA A 313 -25.36 -9.91 4.16
N GLY A 314 -24.03 -9.79 4.26
CA GLY A 314 -23.30 -8.74 3.50
C GLY A 314 -23.34 -8.93 1.98
N PRO A 315 -23.04 -7.92 1.18
CA PRO A 315 -22.34 -6.68 1.56
C PRO A 315 -23.23 -5.64 2.23
N PHE A 316 -22.60 -4.67 2.90
CA PHE A 316 -23.25 -3.56 3.56
C PHE A 316 -22.82 -2.23 2.96
N VAL A 317 -23.69 -1.23 3.03
CA VAL A 317 -23.38 0.16 2.71
C VAL A 317 -23.13 0.90 4.02
N LEU A 318 -22.01 1.58 4.12
CA LEU A 318 -21.67 2.48 5.23
C LEU A 318 -21.75 3.92 4.75
N GLU A 319 -22.65 4.68 5.36
CA GLU A 319 -22.81 6.12 5.13
C GLU A 319 -22.29 6.89 6.32
N SER A 320 -21.47 7.91 6.03
CA SER A 320 -20.94 8.86 7.00
C SER A 320 -21.19 10.26 6.45
N GLY A 321 -21.54 11.20 7.31
CA GLY A 321 -21.84 12.56 6.88
C GLY A 321 -20.64 13.35 6.33
N ASP A 322 -19.44 12.83 6.49
CA ASP A 322 -18.17 13.51 6.14
C ASP A 322 -17.33 12.76 5.10
N GLU A 323 -17.74 11.57 4.67
CA GLU A 323 -17.04 10.76 3.68
C GLU A 323 -17.99 10.24 2.58
N PRO A 324 -17.47 9.91 1.41
CA PRO A 324 -18.25 9.20 0.41
C PRO A 324 -18.80 7.89 0.96
N THR A 325 -20.03 7.57 0.59
CA THR A 325 -20.64 6.27 0.86
C THR A 325 -19.81 5.15 0.23
N PHE A 326 -19.56 4.08 0.97
CA PHE A 326 -18.79 2.95 0.46
C PHE A 326 -19.41 1.62 0.89
N THR A 327 -19.12 0.59 0.11
CA THR A 327 -19.53 -0.78 0.40
C THR A 327 -18.47 -1.47 1.26
N LEU A 328 -18.93 -2.25 2.24
CA LEU A 328 -18.06 -3.08 3.05
C LEU A 328 -18.66 -4.50 3.22
N ARG A 329 -17.77 -5.47 3.29
CA ARG A 329 -18.12 -6.87 3.62
C ARG A 329 -17.43 -7.27 4.91
N LEU A 330 -18.21 -7.78 5.85
CA LEU A 330 -17.70 -8.32 7.10
C LEU A 330 -17.31 -9.78 6.89
N GLY A 331 -16.06 -10.08 7.15
CA GLY A 331 -15.50 -11.43 6.98
C GLY A 331 -15.39 -12.19 8.30
N PRO A 332 -15.05 -13.49 8.24
CA PRO A 332 -14.79 -14.29 9.42
C PRO A 332 -13.58 -13.78 10.20
N HIS A 333 -13.41 -14.26 11.43
CA HIS A 333 -12.26 -13.97 12.30
C HIS A 333 -12.09 -12.49 12.66
N ALA A 334 -13.20 -11.74 12.70
CA ALA A 334 -13.21 -10.31 13.01
C ALA A 334 -12.45 -9.45 11.98
N GLU A 335 -12.34 -9.88 10.75
CA GLU A 335 -11.71 -9.12 9.68
C GLU A 335 -12.74 -8.49 8.74
N VAL A 336 -12.54 -7.25 8.34
CA VAL A 336 -13.29 -6.65 7.24
C VAL A 336 -12.73 -7.23 5.94
N ALA A 337 -13.52 -7.97 5.19
CA ALA A 337 -13.09 -8.65 3.97
C ALA A 337 -12.93 -7.67 2.80
N GLU A 338 -13.90 -6.76 2.65
CA GLU A 338 -13.91 -5.71 1.61
C GLU A 338 -14.22 -4.35 2.22
N GLY A 339 -13.76 -3.27 1.61
CA GLY A 339 -13.96 -1.91 2.12
C GLY A 339 -13.05 -1.56 3.30
N ARG A 340 -11.90 -2.21 3.41
CA ARG A 340 -10.90 -1.91 4.43
C ARG A 340 -10.39 -0.49 4.33
N ALA A 341 -10.21 0.15 5.48
CA ALA A 341 -9.47 1.39 5.63
C ALA A 341 -8.75 1.41 6.98
N VAL A 342 -7.99 2.46 7.24
CA VAL A 342 -7.18 2.59 8.46
C VAL A 342 -8.02 2.46 9.73
N ASP A 343 -9.27 2.92 9.71
CA ASP A 343 -10.19 2.94 10.85
C ASP A 343 -11.21 1.79 10.85
N ARG A 344 -11.14 0.84 9.91
CA ARG A 344 -12.09 -0.27 9.75
C ARG A 344 -11.45 -1.52 9.14
N ARG A 345 -10.42 -2.04 9.79
CA ARG A 345 -9.74 -3.29 9.38
C ARG A 345 -10.35 -4.51 10.03
N HIS A 346 -10.85 -4.32 11.26
CA HIS A 346 -11.39 -5.37 12.11
C HIS A 346 -12.78 -4.99 12.60
N TRP A 347 -13.56 -6.01 12.96
CA TRP A 347 -14.91 -5.82 13.45
C TRP A 347 -15.31 -6.95 14.42
N TRP A 348 -16.24 -6.66 15.29
CA TRP A 348 -16.92 -7.65 16.12
C TRP A 348 -18.25 -7.09 16.64
N VAL A 349 -19.06 -7.98 17.27
CA VAL A 349 -20.26 -7.56 17.96
C VAL A 349 -20.02 -7.62 19.46
N GLU A 350 -20.25 -6.51 20.14
CA GLU A 350 -20.30 -6.42 21.60
C GLU A 350 -21.72 -6.69 22.10
N ASP A 351 -21.83 -7.39 23.24
CA ASP A 351 -23.09 -7.62 23.96
C ASP A 351 -22.96 -7.11 25.39
N ASP A 352 -23.67 -6.04 25.71
CA ASP A 352 -23.72 -5.50 27.07
C ASP A 352 -24.86 -6.09 27.93
N GLY A 353 -25.45 -7.19 27.46
CA GLY A 353 -26.61 -7.87 28.07
C GLY A 353 -27.97 -7.27 27.65
N ALA A 354 -28.03 -5.97 27.45
CA ALA A 354 -29.24 -5.28 26.99
C ALA A 354 -29.26 -5.16 25.47
N ARG A 355 -28.13 -4.83 24.84
CA ARG A 355 -28.03 -4.46 23.43
C ARG A 355 -26.80 -5.05 22.77
N LEU A 356 -26.92 -5.28 21.46
CA LEU A 356 -25.80 -5.63 20.61
C LEU A 356 -25.27 -4.37 19.90
N ARG A 357 -23.95 -4.22 19.89
CA ARG A 357 -23.24 -3.13 19.22
C ARG A 357 -22.26 -3.70 18.23
N LEU A 358 -22.28 -3.22 16.98
CA LEU A 358 -21.26 -3.51 15.98
C LEU A 358 -20.11 -2.54 16.15
N VAL A 359 -18.93 -3.09 16.35
CA VAL A 359 -17.67 -2.34 16.44
C VAL A 359 -16.89 -2.54 15.16
N LEU A 360 -16.44 -1.45 14.55
CA LEU A 360 -15.43 -1.45 13.48
C LEU A 360 -14.21 -0.69 14.00
N THR A 361 -13.03 -1.22 13.77
CA THR A 361 -11.78 -0.58 14.22
C THR A 361 -10.64 -0.83 13.24
N GLY A 362 -9.71 0.10 13.22
CA GLY A 362 -8.41 -0.08 12.57
C GLY A 362 -7.27 -0.23 13.57
N GLY A 363 -7.54 -0.14 14.88
CA GLY A 363 -6.54 -0.13 15.93
C GLY A 363 -7.12 -0.35 17.32
N ASP A 364 -6.47 0.20 18.34
CA ASP A 364 -6.77 -0.05 19.75
C ASP A 364 -8.07 0.64 20.26
N ARG A 365 -8.65 1.52 19.45
CA ARG A 365 -9.89 2.23 19.78
C ARG A 365 -10.95 1.96 18.72
N PRO A 366 -12.23 1.85 19.11
CA PRO A 366 -13.31 1.74 18.14
C PRO A 366 -13.26 2.90 17.14
N GLY A 367 -13.22 2.59 15.85
CA GLY A 367 -13.38 3.57 14.78
C GLY A 367 -14.85 3.91 14.59
N TYR A 368 -15.70 2.88 14.70
CA TYR A 368 -17.16 3.00 14.62
C TYR A 368 -17.81 2.16 15.71
N LEU A 369 -18.83 2.70 16.33
CA LEU A 369 -19.67 2.00 17.29
C LEU A 369 -21.13 2.18 16.89
N LEU A 370 -21.74 1.11 16.42
CA LEU A 370 -23.07 1.13 15.83
C LEU A 370 -24.02 0.22 16.59
N GLN A 371 -25.28 0.64 16.76
CA GLN A 371 -26.34 -0.12 17.38
C GLN A 371 -27.45 -0.41 16.36
N ARG A 372 -27.97 -1.64 16.35
CA ARG A 372 -29.04 -2.05 15.47
C ARG A 372 -30.38 -1.43 15.90
N GLY A 373 -31.07 -0.79 14.96
CA GLY A 373 -32.45 -0.34 15.14
C GLY A 373 -33.47 -1.43 14.80
N ASP A 374 -34.75 -1.19 15.10
CA ASP A 374 -35.86 -2.09 14.76
C ASP A 374 -36.05 -2.26 13.23
N ASP A 375 -35.62 -1.27 12.47
CA ASP A 375 -35.60 -1.26 10.99
C ASP A 375 -34.39 -2.01 10.39
N GLN A 376 -33.64 -2.74 11.21
CA GLN A 376 -32.45 -3.51 10.84
C GLN A 376 -31.24 -2.67 10.41
N ILE A 377 -31.32 -1.34 10.49
CA ILE A 377 -30.20 -0.44 10.18
C ILE A 377 -29.36 -0.27 11.43
N TRP A 378 -28.04 -0.38 11.27
CA TRP A 378 -27.09 -0.08 12.34
C TRP A 378 -26.74 1.40 12.31
N ARG A 379 -27.01 2.12 13.40
CA ARG A 379 -26.73 3.55 13.53
C ARG A 379 -25.84 3.81 14.71
N GLY A 380 -24.96 4.80 14.59
CA GLY A 380 -24.07 5.15 15.66
C GLY A 380 -23.14 6.30 15.30
N GLN A 381 -21.94 6.22 15.82
CA GLN A 381 -20.96 7.27 15.67
C GLN A 381 -19.62 6.72 15.21
N ARG A 382 -18.94 7.50 14.39
CA ARG A 382 -17.53 7.35 14.12
C ARG A 382 -16.76 8.10 15.21
N HIS A 383 -15.89 7.37 15.91
CA HIS A 383 -15.04 7.93 16.97
C HIS A 383 -13.82 8.65 16.37
N ARG A 384 -14.07 9.76 15.70
CA ARG A 384 -13.09 10.67 15.14
C ARG A 384 -13.48 12.10 15.51
N VAL A 385 -12.53 13.01 15.56
CA VAL A 385 -12.84 14.44 15.78
C VAL A 385 -12.98 15.12 14.42
N PRO A 386 -14.13 15.72 14.09
CA PRO A 386 -15.37 15.73 14.85
C PRO A 386 -16.08 14.37 14.89
N ILE A 387 -16.92 14.13 15.90
CA ILE A 387 -17.77 12.94 15.98
C ILE A 387 -18.84 13.03 14.88
N VAL A 388 -18.94 12.02 14.04
CA VAL A 388 -19.85 12.00 12.88
C VAL A 388 -20.85 10.86 13.03
N ALA A 389 -22.12 11.14 12.71
CA ALA A 389 -23.18 10.13 12.66
C ALA A 389 -22.95 9.19 11.47
N VAL A 390 -23.15 7.89 11.69
CA VAL A 390 -22.92 6.85 10.70
C VAL A 390 -24.11 5.87 10.67
N SER A 391 -24.46 5.40 9.48
CA SER A 391 -25.42 4.34 9.25
C SER A 391 -24.81 3.20 8.44
N LEU A 392 -25.10 1.96 8.82
CA LEU A 392 -24.74 0.75 8.11
C LEU A 392 -26.00 -0.06 7.84
N TYR A 393 -26.27 -0.40 6.61
CA TYR A 393 -27.42 -1.20 6.20
C TYR A 393 -27.02 -2.19 5.11
N GLY A 394 -27.82 -3.27 4.98
CA GLY A 394 -27.60 -4.24 3.91
C GLY A 394 -27.65 -3.52 2.56
N ALA A 395 -26.66 -3.76 1.73
CA ALA A 395 -26.72 -3.30 0.36
C ALA A 395 -27.99 -3.87 -0.29
N PRO A 396 -28.77 -3.09 -1.03
CA PRO A 396 -29.89 -3.62 -1.76
C PRO A 396 -29.42 -4.82 -2.57
N ILE A 397 -30.10 -5.97 -2.44
CA ILE A 397 -29.90 -7.13 -3.32
C ILE A 397 -30.64 -6.84 -4.65
N GLU A 398 -30.53 -5.65 -5.15
CA GLU A 398 -30.69 -5.45 -6.58
C GLU A 398 -29.38 -5.97 -7.17
N ALA A 399 -29.49 -6.97 -8.02
CA ALA A 399 -28.41 -7.26 -8.96
C ALA A 399 -27.94 -5.90 -9.47
N PRO A 400 -26.70 -5.47 -9.20
CA PRO A 400 -26.28 -4.14 -9.59
C PRO A 400 -26.67 -4.03 -11.05
N ALA A 401 -27.42 -3.01 -11.38
CA ALA A 401 -27.66 -2.71 -12.76
C ALA A 401 -26.27 -2.53 -13.33
N VAL A 402 -25.79 -3.55 -14.07
CA VAL A 402 -24.42 -3.63 -14.62
C VAL A 402 -24.08 -2.37 -15.42
N SER A 403 -25.11 -1.62 -15.79
CA SER A 403 -25.02 -0.32 -16.48
C SER A 403 -24.47 0.84 -15.63
N ALA A 404 -24.54 0.82 -14.31
CA ALA A 404 -24.12 1.96 -13.49
C ALA A 404 -22.66 1.90 -13.04
N THR A 405 -22.07 0.68 -12.92
CA THR A 405 -20.70 0.49 -12.45
C THR A 405 -19.68 0.30 -13.59
N ALA A 406 -20.09 -0.28 -14.71
CA ALA A 406 -19.21 -0.50 -15.85
C ALA A 406 -18.67 0.79 -16.51
N PRO A 407 -19.42 1.88 -16.66
CA PRO A 407 -18.89 3.15 -17.14
C PRO A 407 -17.82 3.73 -16.20
N GLY A 408 -18.01 3.68 -14.90
CA GLY A 408 -17.04 4.16 -13.91
C GLY A 408 -15.75 3.34 -13.93
N LEU A 409 -15.87 2.03 -14.09
CA LEU A 409 -14.73 1.13 -14.20
C LEU A 409 -13.92 1.38 -15.50
N VAL A 410 -14.59 1.59 -16.62
CA VAL A 410 -13.93 1.96 -17.90
C VAL A 410 -13.19 3.28 -17.76
N ASP A 411 -13.81 4.30 -17.16
CA ASP A 411 -13.18 5.60 -16.95
C ASP A 411 -11.99 5.53 -15.98
N GLU A 412 -12.05 4.63 -14.99
CA GLU A 412 -10.95 4.38 -14.05
C GLU A 412 -9.80 3.60 -14.69
N LEU A 413 -10.10 2.57 -15.49
CA LEU A 413 -9.13 1.82 -16.26
C LEU A 413 -8.43 2.69 -17.31
N LEU A 414 -9.17 3.56 -17.99
CA LEU A 414 -8.61 4.50 -18.97
C LEU A 414 -7.75 5.58 -18.28
N ARG A 415 -8.15 6.06 -17.11
CA ARG A 415 -7.34 6.99 -16.29
C ARG A 415 -6.04 6.34 -15.82
N ALA A 416 -6.11 5.12 -15.34
CA ALA A 416 -4.93 4.35 -14.94
C ALA A 416 -4.00 4.09 -16.14
N GLY A 417 -4.53 3.67 -17.29
CA GLY A 417 -3.76 3.43 -18.52
C GLY A 417 -3.08 4.70 -19.07
N GLY A 418 -3.77 5.85 -19.02
CA GLY A 418 -3.22 7.14 -19.46
C GLY A 418 -2.09 7.66 -18.56
N ALA A 419 -2.14 7.40 -17.26
CA ALA A 419 -1.11 7.82 -16.31
C ALA A 419 0.22 7.06 -16.46
N PHE A 420 0.21 5.82 -16.97
CA PHE A 420 1.38 4.93 -16.93
C PHE A 420 2.16 4.78 -18.24
N GLY A 421 1.64 5.21 -19.38
CA GLY A 421 2.38 5.35 -20.65
C GLY A 421 3.21 4.15 -21.14
N SER A 422 3.12 2.97 -20.51
CA SER A 422 3.93 1.80 -20.83
C SER A 422 3.18 0.78 -21.70
N VAL A 423 3.90 0.16 -22.63
CA VAL A 423 3.34 -0.81 -23.60
C VAL A 423 2.71 -2.04 -22.90
N GLY A 424 3.27 -2.51 -21.77
CA GLY A 424 2.77 -3.67 -21.05
C GLY A 424 1.44 -3.43 -20.32
N VAL A 425 1.25 -2.23 -19.78
CA VAL A 425 -0.02 -1.84 -19.15
C VAL A 425 -1.12 -1.73 -20.21
N THR A 426 -0.77 -1.35 -21.43
CA THR A 426 -1.74 -1.19 -22.52
C THR A 426 -2.35 -2.52 -22.96
N GLN A 427 -1.57 -3.61 -23.06
CA GLN A 427 -2.13 -4.89 -23.47
C GLN A 427 -3.09 -5.44 -22.39
N ARG A 428 -2.74 -5.35 -21.13
CA ARG A 428 -3.63 -5.76 -20.03
C ARG A 428 -4.90 -4.92 -19.95
N LEU A 429 -4.78 -3.62 -20.25
CA LEU A 429 -5.94 -2.74 -20.34
C LEU A 429 -6.86 -3.17 -21.51
N VAL A 430 -6.29 -3.53 -22.66
CA VAL A 430 -7.05 -4.08 -23.81
C VAL A 430 -7.77 -5.36 -23.40
N ASP A 431 -7.08 -6.28 -22.74
CA ASP A 431 -7.64 -7.55 -22.30
C ASP A 431 -8.77 -7.34 -21.28
N ALA A 432 -8.54 -6.46 -20.29
CA ALA A 432 -9.55 -6.11 -19.28
C ALA A 432 -10.79 -5.43 -19.92
N LEU A 433 -10.58 -4.48 -20.83
CA LEU A 433 -11.67 -3.80 -21.53
C LEU A 433 -12.41 -4.75 -22.49
N GLY A 434 -11.70 -5.70 -23.11
CA GLY A 434 -12.29 -6.76 -23.93
C GLY A 434 -13.25 -7.63 -23.11
N LEU A 435 -12.86 -7.99 -21.89
CA LEU A 435 -13.69 -8.77 -20.99
C LEU A 435 -14.88 -7.95 -20.44
N VAL A 436 -14.70 -6.66 -20.13
CA VAL A 436 -15.80 -5.76 -19.74
C VAL A 436 -16.80 -5.58 -20.89
N ALA A 437 -16.30 -5.46 -22.13
CA ALA A 437 -17.15 -5.34 -23.33
C ALA A 437 -17.99 -6.60 -23.59
N ALA A 438 -17.51 -7.77 -23.13
CA ALA A 438 -18.24 -9.02 -23.25
C ALA A 438 -19.53 -9.08 -22.44
N VAL A 439 -19.55 -8.39 -21.29
CA VAL A 439 -20.67 -8.39 -20.34
C VAL A 439 -21.40 -7.05 -20.32
N THR A 440 -20.89 -6.02 -20.98
CA THR A 440 -21.45 -4.68 -20.97
C THR A 440 -21.62 -4.13 -22.38
N PRO A 441 -22.82 -4.13 -22.94
CA PRO A 441 -23.10 -3.52 -24.23
C PRO A 441 -22.70 -2.04 -24.25
N GLY A 442 -22.11 -1.57 -25.36
CA GLY A 442 -21.78 -0.17 -25.58
C GLY A 442 -20.40 0.27 -25.08
N VAL A 443 -19.60 -0.59 -24.45
CA VAL A 443 -18.23 -0.25 -24.00
C VAL A 443 -17.33 0.12 -25.17
N ARG A 444 -17.40 -0.60 -26.27
CA ARG A 444 -16.63 -0.34 -27.50
C ARG A 444 -16.94 1.04 -28.07
N GLU A 445 -18.22 1.36 -28.19
CA GLU A 445 -18.71 2.64 -28.71
C GLU A 445 -18.31 3.79 -27.78
N ARG A 446 -18.28 3.54 -26.48
CA ARG A 446 -17.87 4.53 -25.48
C ARG A 446 -16.37 4.81 -25.55
N ILE A 447 -15.53 3.79 -25.71
CA ILE A 447 -14.08 3.97 -25.93
C ILE A 447 -13.80 4.72 -27.23
N ALA A 448 -14.54 4.38 -28.30
CA ALA A 448 -14.46 5.10 -29.56
C ALA A 448 -14.92 6.56 -29.43
N GLY A 449 -15.94 6.83 -28.62
CA GLY A 449 -16.41 8.18 -28.31
C GLY A 449 -15.37 9.00 -27.53
N LEU A 450 -14.69 8.40 -26.55
CA LEU A 450 -13.60 9.03 -25.80
C LEU A 450 -12.43 9.42 -26.71
N ALA A 451 -12.10 8.58 -27.70
CA ALA A 451 -11.09 8.90 -28.71
C ALA A 451 -11.41 10.14 -29.53
N GLY A 452 -12.70 10.45 -29.70
CA GLY A 452 -13.16 11.68 -30.40
C GLY A 452 -13.09 12.94 -29.55
N LEU A 453 -12.99 12.81 -28.22
CA LEU A 453 -12.92 13.90 -27.26
C LEU A 453 -11.49 14.17 -26.77
N GLU A 454 -10.56 13.26 -27.07
CA GLU A 454 -9.18 13.33 -26.60
C GLU A 454 -8.37 14.36 -27.41
N ALA A 455 -7.73 15.30 -26.70
CA ALA A 455 -6.96 16.37 -27.29
C ALA A 455 -5.55 15.94 -27.77
N ASP A 456 -4.97 14.87 -27.17
CA ASP A 456 -3.70 14.31 -27.61
C ASP A 456 -3.93 13.30 -28.76
N PRO A 457 -3.43 13.59 -29.98
CA PRO A 457 -3.64 12.71 -31.13
C PRO A 457 -3.11 11.28 -30.92
N LYS A 458 -2.02 11.12 -30.18
CA LYS A 458 -1.43 9.80 -29.91
C LYS A 458 -2.29 8.97 -28.96
N VAL A 459 -2.90 9.62 -27.96
CA VAL A 459 -3.84 8.97 -27.06
C VAL A 459 -5.14 8.66 -27.77
N ALA A 460 -5.64 9.58 -28.59
CA ALA A 460 -6.83 9.36 -29.42
C ALA A 460 -6.68 8.20 -30.39
N ASP A 461 -5.54 8.09 -31.09
CA ASP A 461 -5.26 6.98 -32.01
C ASP A 461 -5.21 5.63 -31.26
N ARG A 462 -4.59 5.62 -30.08
CA ARG A 462 -4.49 4.43 -29.25
C ARG A 462 -5.85 3.97 -28.67
N LEU A 463 -6.74 4.91 -28.32
CA LEU A 463 -8.11 4.60 -27.95
C LEU A 463 -8.92 4.02 -29.13
N ARG A 464 -8.69 4.49 -30.35
CA ARG A 464 -9.31 3.93 -31.57
C ARG A 464 -8.80 2.53 -31.86
N GLU A 465 -7.50 2.28 -31.75
CA GLU A 465 -6.91 0.94 -31.87
C GLU A 465 -7.48 -0.01 -30.82
N LEU A 466 -7.60 0.44 -29.58
CA LEU A 466 -8.19 -0.30 -28.47
C LEU A 466 -9.64 -0.68 -28.78
N ALA A 467 -10.46 0.29 -29.20
CA ALA A 467 -11.85 0.04 -29.55
C ALA A 467 -11.99 -0.95 -30.74
N ALA A 468 -11.04 -0.92 -31.69
CA ALA A 468 -11.03 -1.84 -32.82
C ALA A 468 -10.61 -3.28 -32.44
N GLN A 469 -9.75 -3.44 -31.42
CA GLN A 469 -9.27 -4.75 -30.95
C GLN A 469 -10.27 -5.46 -30.02
N ILE A 470 -11.20 -4.71 -29.40
CA ILE A 470 -12.24 -5.30 -28.56
C ILE A 470 -13.21 -6.07 -29.44
N THR A 471 -13.06 -7.37 -29.47
CA THR A 471 -14.00 -8.28 -30.13
C THR A 471 -14.96 -8.80 -29.07
N PRO A 472 -16.28 -8.69 -29.23
CA PRO A 472 -17.21 -9.33 -28.30
C PRO A 472 -16.92 -10.83 -28.30
N PRO A 473 -16.63 -11.45 -27.15
CA PRO A 473 -16.46 -12.90 -27.11
C PRO A 473 -17.81 -13.59 -27.42
N SER A 474 -17.72 -14.85 -27.84
CA SER A 474 -18.87 -15.74 -27.88
C SER A 474 -19.53 -15.81 -26.51
N PRO A 475 -20.86 -16.00 -26.40
CA PRO A 475 -21.56 -16.02 -25.13
C PRO A 475 -20.86 -16.97 -24.15
N LEU A 476 -20.42 -16.42 -23.02
CA LEU A 476 -19.73 -17.16 -21.97
C LEU A 476 -20.67 -18.22 -21.36
N SER A 477 -20.10 -19.37 -20.98
CA SER A 477 -20.85 -20.40 -20.27
C SER A 477 -21.21 -19.89 -18.86
N PRO A 478 -22.27 -20.41 -18.21
CA PRO A 478 -22.67 -19.99 -16.86
C PRO A 478 -21.61 -20.12 -15.78
N VAL A 479 -20.52 -20.83 -16.02
CA VAL A 479 -19.43 -21.06 -15.07
C VAL A 479 -18.40 -19.92 -15.08
N ASP A 480 -18.35 -19.10 -16.13
CA ASP A 480 -17.31 -18.07 -16.33
C ASP A 480 -17.77 -16.65 -15.99
N ARG A 481 -18.82 -16.52 -15.17
CA ARG A 481 -19.48 -15.22 -14.95
C ARG A 481 -18.88 -14.32 -13.90
N THR A 482 -17.85 -14.75 -13.18
CA THR A 482 -17.10 -13.90 -12.24
C THR A 482 -15.75 -13.57 -12.83
N LEU A 483 -15.61 -12.37 -13.40
CA LEU A 483 -14.36 -11.91 -13.98
C LEU A 483 -13.58 -11.10 -12.92
N LYS A 484 -12.39 -11.57 -12.57
CA LYS A 484 -11.48 -10.89 -11.66
C LYS A 484 -10.35 -10.24 -12.44
N PHE A 485 -10.23 -8.92 -12.34
CA PHE A 485 -9.13 -8.16 -12.93
C PHE A 485 -8.16 -7.70 -11.86
N ASP A 486 -6.90 -7.94 -12.09
CA ASP A 486 -5.82 -7.36 -11.31
C ASP A 486 -4.79 -6.75 -12.27
N ILE A 487 -4.89 -5.45 -12.50
CA ILE A 487 -3.93 -4.68 -13.31
C ILE A 487 -2.87 -3.99 -12.44
N GLY A 488 -2.69 -4.51 -11.21
CA GLY A 488 -1.70 -4.02 -10.24
C GLY A 488 -2.21 -2.87 -9.36
N TYR A 489 -3.22 -2.12 -9.81
CA TYR A 489 -3.75 -0.94 -9.11
C TYR A 489 -5.27 -0.85 -9.06
N VAL A 490 -5.97 -1.58 -9.90
CA VAL A 490 -7.43 -1.64 -9.90
C VAL A 490 -7.84 -3.11 -9.79
N ARG A 491 -8.45 -3.47 -8.68
CA ARG A 491 -9.18 -4.74 -8.54
C ARG A 491 -10.64 -4.45 -8.77
N ALA A 492 -11.20 -5.03 -9.80
CA ALA A 492 -12.64 -5.01 -10.03
C ALA A 492 -13.15 -6.45 -10.14
N GLU A 493 -14.20 -6.75 -9.40
CA GLU A 493 -15.02 -7.94 -9.60
C GLU A 493 -16.31 -7.47 -10.29
N ILE A 494 -16.62 -8.05 -11.43
CA ILE A 494 -17.89 -7.83 -12.10
C ILE A 494 -18.81 -8.98 -11.66
N PRO A 495 -19.81 -8.74 -10.79
CA PRO A 495 -20.80 -9.76 -10.46
C PRO A 495 -21.67 -10.08 -11.67
N GLU A 496 -22.28 -11.27 -11.67
CA GLU A 496 -23.19 -11.79 -12.69
C GLU A 496 -24.34 -10.84 -13.07
#